data_325048d09eaadb8ca20252a8a1ab0450
#
_entry.id   325048d09eaadb8ca20252a8a1ab0450
#
_cell.length_a   1.000
_cell.length_b   1.000
_cell.length_c   1.000
_cell.angle_alpha   90.00
_cell.angle_beta   90.00
_cell.angle_gamma   90.00
#
_symmetry.space_group_name_H-M   'P 1'
#
loop_
_entity.id
_entity.type
_entity.pdbx_description
1 polymer ?
#
loop_
_entity_poly.entity_id
_entity_poly.type
_entity_poly.pdbx_seq_one_letter_code
_entity_poly.pdbx_strand_id
1 'polypeptide(L)' 'KGIDKILKKIGEESAEVIIAAKNTDKQETIYETADLIYHTLVLLNEKGIELDEVFEELKGRYEK' A
#
# COMPACT_ATOMS: atom_id res chain seq x y z
N LYS A 1 -4.38 -18.86 3.96
CA LYS A 1 -3.10 -18.51 4.24
C LYS A 1 -2.53 -17.65 3.10
N GLY A 2 -1.32 -17.27 3.13
CA GLY A 2 -0.74 -16.58 2.01
C GLY A 2 -1.53 -15.37 1.57
N ILE A 3 -2.10 -15.47 0.38
CA ILE A 3 -2.71 -14.30 -0.26
C ILE A 3 -3.86 -13.71 0.56
N ASP A 4 -4.69 -14.55 1.12
CA ASP A 4 -5.85 -14.04 1.88
C ASP A 4 -5.41 -13.22 3.07
N LYS A 5 -4.35 -13.65 3.75
CA LYS A 5 -3.85 -12.93 4.90
C LYS A 5 -3.26 -11.58 4.48
N ILE A 6 -2.55 -11.58 3.36
CA ILE A 6 -1.97 -10.34 2.83
C ILE A 6 -3.07 -9.36 2.47
N LEU A 7 -4.13 -9.84 1.81
CA LEU A 7 -5.23 -8.97 1.41
C LEU A 7 -5.95 -8.40 2.61
N LYS A 8 -6.11 -9.22 3.65
CA LYS A 8 -6.74 -8.74 4.88
C LYS A 8 -5.92 -7.62 5.51
N LYS A 9 -4.59 -7.78 5.54
CA LYS A 9 -3.73 -6.74 6.10
C LYS A 9 -3.83 -5.45 5.32
N ILE A 10 -3.86 -5.54 3.99
CA ILE A 10 -3.95 -4.34 3.17
C ILE A 10 -5.27 -3.61 3.44
N GLY A 11 -6.37 -4.36 3.57
CA GLY A 11 -7.65 -3.74 3.89
C GLY A 11 -7.61 -3.03 5.23
N GLU A 12 -7.05 -3.69 6.24
CA GLU A 12 -6.96 -3.10 7.58
C GLU A 12 -6.08 -1.85 7.58
N GLU A 13 -4.95 -1.92 6.88
CA GLU A 13 -4.01 -0.80 6.92
C GLU A 13 -4.48 0.36 6.07
N SER A 14 -5.26 0.10 5.03
CA SER A 14 -5.89 1.19 4.30
C SER A 14 -6.81 1.99 5.20
N ALA A 15 -7.61 1.28 6.02
CA ALA A 15 -8.49 1.94 6.98
C ALA A 15 -7.68 2.72 8.00
N GLU A 16 -6.57 2.16 8.46
CA GLU A 16 -5.74 2.82 9.46
C GLU A 16 -5.06 4.07 8.92
N VAL A 17 -4.69 4.07 7.63
CA VAL A 17 -4.17 5.29 7.02
C VAL A 17 -5.22 6.38 7.04
N ILE A 18 -6.46 6.03 6.72
CA ILE A 18 -7.54 7.02 6.71
C ILE A 18 -7.74 7.61 8.11
N ILE A 19 -7.77 6.75 9.13
CA ILE A 19 -7.95 7.20 10.50
C ILE A 19 -6.76 8.06 10.94
N ALA A 20 -5.55 7.61 10.65
CA ALA A 20 -4.36 8.35 11.04
C ALA A 20 -4.29 9.72 10.38
N ALA A 21 -4.76 9.81 9.13
CA ALA A 21 -4.71 11.07 8.40
C ALA A 21 -5.62 12.14 9.02
N LYS A 22 -6.62 11.71 9.79
CA LYS A 22 -7.50 12.65 10.49
C LYS A 22 -6.88 13.19 11.76
N ASN A 23 -5.78 12.60 12.17
CA ASN A 23 -5.02 13.02 13.33
C ASN A 23 -4.08 14.15 12.98
N THR A 24 -3.72 14.97 13.97
CA THR A 24 -2.74 16.02 13.72
C THR A 24 -1.31 15.51 13.80
N ASP A 25 -1.11 14.31 14.31
CA ASP A 25 0.22 13.72 14.46
C ASP A 25 0.64 13.06 13.15
N LYS A 26 1.48 13.76 12.40
CA LYS A 26 1.87 13.24 11.10
C LYS A 26 2.68 11.94 11.20
N GLN A 27 3.28 11.65 12.35
CA GLN A 27 4.03 10.40 12.50
C GLN A 27 3.11 9.19 12.39
N GLU A 28 1.87 9.31 12.85
CA GLU A 28 0.94 8.21 12.70
C GLU A 28 0.60 7.95 11.24
N THR A 29 0.42 9.01 10.47
CA THR A 29 0.17 8.84 9.05
C THR A 29 1.35 8.19 8.35
N ILE A 30 2.56 8.63 8.71
CA ILE A 30 3.77 8.05 8.13
C ILE A 30 3.86 6.57 8.47
N TYR A 31 3.62 6.22 9.73
CA TYR A 31 3.73 4.84 10.18
C TYR A 31 2.74 3.93 9.45
N GLU A 32 1.48 4.35 9.39
CA GLU A 32 0.46 3.51 8.76
C GLU A 32 0.66 3.44 7.24
N THR A 33 1.12 4.54 6.64
CA THR A 33 1.41 4.52 5.21
C THR A 33 2.55 3.55 4.90
N ALA A 34 3.58 3.53 5.75
CA ALA A 34 4.68 2.61 5.58
C ALA A 34 4.22 1.16 5.67
N ASP A 35 3.33 0.86 6.62
CA ASP A 35 2.77 -0.48 6.75
C ASP A 35 1.99 -0.88 5.49
N LEU A 36 1.18 0.04 4.99
CA LEU A 36 0.38 -0.23 3.80
C LEU A 36 1.28 -0.50 2.60
N ILE A 37 2.31 0.32 2.43
CA ILE A 37 3.24 0.13 1.32
C ILE A 37 3.94 -1.23 1.47
N TYR A 38 4.36 -1.57 2.67
CA TYR A 38 5.04 -2.83 2.91
C TYR A 38 4.18 -4.01 2.47
N HIS A 39 2.93 -4.04 2.91
CA HIS A 39 2.07 -5.16 2.57
C HIS A 39 1.66 -5.16 1.09
N THR A 40 1.58 -3.96 0.49
CA THR A 40 1.33 -3.88 -0.93
C THR A 40 2.50 -4.50 -1.72
N LEU A 41 3.74 -4.23 -1.28
CA LEU A 41 4.90 -4.84 -1.92
C LEU A 41 4.91 -6.35 -1.76
N VAL A 42 4.50 -6.84 -0.58
CA VAL A 42 4.39 -8.28 -0.37
C VAL A 42 3.37 -8.88 -1.32
N LEU A 43 2.24 -8.20 -1.51
CA LEU A 43 1.21 -8.66 -2.43
C LEU A 43 1.75 -8.75 -3.85
N LEU A 44 2.45 -7.72 -4.30
CA LEU A 44 3.00 -7.72 -5.66
C LEU A 44 3.94 -8.91 -5.84
N ASN A 45 4.77 -9.17 -4.84
CA ASN A 45 5.68 -10.31 -4.90
C ASN A 45 4.91 -11.62 -5.02
N GLU A 46 3.83 -11.77 -4.26
CA GLU A 46 3.00 -12.98 -4.34
C GLU A 46 2.36 -13.16 -5.71
N LYS A 47 2.00 -12.06 -6.34
CA LYS A 47 1.37 -12.11 -7.66
C LYS A 47 2.39 -12.15 -8.79
N GLY A 48 3.67 -12.13 -8.49
CA GLY A 48 4.71 -12.14 -9.52
C GLY A 48 4.76 -10.85 -10.31
N ILE A 49 4.40 -9.74 -9.68
CA ILE A 49 4.39 -8.43 -10.33
C ILE A 49 5.60 -7.63 -9.85
N GLU A 50 6.35 -7.08 -10.79
CA GLU A 50 7.47 -6.22 -10.45
C GLU A 50 6.97 -4.82 -10.15
N LEU A 51 7.59 -4.17 -9.18
CA LEU A 51 7.21 -2.81 -8.81
C LEU A 51 7.34 -1.86 -10.01
N ASP A 52 8.32 -2.10 -10.88
CA ASP A 52 8.47 -1.28 -12.08
C ASP A 52 7.23 -1.29 -12.96
N GLU A 53 6.49 -2.40 -12.98
CA GLU A 53 5.27 -2.48 -13.78
C GLU A 53 4.23 -1.50 -13.27
N VAL A 54 4.16 -1.35 -11.94
CA VAL A 54 3.23 -0.40 -11.34
C VAL A 54 3.65 1.03 -11.67
N PHE A 55 4.94 1.31 -11.57
CA PHE A 55 5.45 2.64 -11.89
C PHE A 55 5.22 2.99 -13.37
N GLU A 56 5.38 2.02 -14.27
CA GLU A 56 5.11 2.27 -15.68
C GLU A 56 3.66 2.63 -15.91
N GLU A 57 2.76 1.96 -15.19
CA GLU A 57 1.34 2.27 -15.31
C GLU A 57 1.05 3.70 -14.84
N LEU A 58 1.66 4.07 -13.70
CA LEU A 58 1.47 5.43 -13.18
C LEU A 58 2.03 6.47 -14.14
N LYS A 59 3.18 6.18 -14.71
CA LYS A 59 3.82 7.09 -15.65
C LYS A 59 2.91 7.34 -16.85
N GLY A 60 2.31 6.28 -17.37
CA GLY A 60 1.40 6.41 -18.51
C GLY A 60 0.20 7.28 -18.20
N ARG A 61 -0.26 7.25 -16.95
CA ARG A 61 -1.43 8.04 -16.56
C ARG A 61 -1.10 9.52 -16.39
N TYR A 62 0.09 9.82 -15.94
CA TYR A 62 0.41 11.18 -15.52
C TYR A 62 1.36 11.91 -16.45
N GLU A 63 1.75 11.28 -17.54
CA GLU A 63 2.64 11.93 -18.53
C GLU A 63 1.96 12.10 -19.87
N LYS A 64 0.69 12.28 -19.87
CA LYS A 64 -0.03 12.47 -21.12
C LYS A 64 0.31 13.78 -21.77
#